data_d89a3b6cfe4c4211d1f3fd7e11871b95
#
_entry.id   d89a3b6cfe4c4211d1f3fd7e11871b95
#
_cell.length_a   1.000
_cell.length_b   1.000
_cell.length_c   1.000
_cell.angle_alpha   90.00
_cell.angle_beta   90.00
_cell.angle_gamma   90.00
#
_symmetry.space_group_name_H-M   'P 1'
#
loop_
_entity.id
_entity.type
_entity.pdbx_description
1 polymer ?
#
loop_
_entity_poly.entity_id
_entity_poly.type
_entity_poly.pdbx_seq_one_letter_code
_entity_poly.pdbx_strand_id
1 'polypeptide(L)'
;MPVYAAYGSNLHPDQMAHRAPHSPRRASGWLTGWRLTFGGEDRGWEGPLATVVEAPQEQVYVALYDITEADEARLDEWEGVGIGLFRKLRVRVHTLDGEVLAWIYVLDDYEGGLPTARYLGMIADAAEAGGAPSDYVESLRRRPCRSNDV
;
A
#
# COMPACT_ATOMS: atom_id res chain seq x y z
N MET A 1 -16.23 -12.52 3.92
CA MET A 1 -15.17 -11.83 4.67
C MET A 1 -14.73 -10.57 3.95
N PRO A 2 -14.44 -9.51 4.69
CA PRO A 2 -13.88 -8.31 4.07
C PRO A 2 -12.53 -8.60 3.44
N VAL A 3 -12.25 -7.91 2.35
CA VAL A 3 -10.99 -8.09 1.60
C VAL A 3 -10.20 -6.78 1.67
N TYR A 4 -8.95 -6.89 2.10
CA TYR A 4 -8.01 -5.77 2.16
C TYR A 4 -7.03 -5.86 1.01
N ALA A 5 -6.78 -4.73 0.34
CA ALA A 5 -5.81 -4.65 -0.74
C ALA A 5 -4.59 -3.86 -0.25
N ALA A 6 -3.47 -4.54 -0.12
CA ALA A 6 -2.21 -3.96 0.31
C ALA A 6 -1.42 -3.50 -0.92
N TYR A 7 -0.95 -2.25 -0.90
CA TYR A 7 -0.18 -1.69 -2.02
C TYR A 7 1.19 -1.15 -1.62
N GLY A 8 1.44 -1.03 -0.33
CA GLY A 8 2.67 -0.45 0.20
C GLY A 8 3.47 -1.46 1.01
N SER A 9 3.89 -1.09 2.21
CA SER A 9 4.72 -1.97 3.06
C SER A 9 4.02 -3.30 3.39
N ASN A 10 2.70 -3.31 3.44
CA ASN A 10 1.93 -4.52 3.70
C ASN A 10 1.88 -5.50 2.53
N LEU A 11 2.47 -5.15 1.38
CA LEU A 11 2.74 -6.13 0.33
C LEU A 11 3.72 -7.21 0.78
N HIS A 12 4.58 -6.89 1.74
CA HIS A 12 5.55 -7.85 2.27
C HIS A 12 4.82 -8.88 3.14
N PRO A 13 4.90 -10.19 2.79
CA PRO A 13 4.18 -11.22 3.53
C PRO A 13 4.55 -11.28 5.01
N ASP A 14 5.82 -11.05 5.35
CA ASP A 14 6.28 -11.07 6.74
C ASP A 14 5.67 -9.92 7.54
N GLN A 15 5.52 -8.76 6.92
CA GLN A 15 4.89 -7.61 7.55
C GLN A 15 3.43 -7.90 7.87
N MET A 16 2.70 -8.48 6.92
CA MET A 16 1.30 -8.85 7.13
C MET A 16 1.16 -9.97 8.16
N ALA A 17 2.09 -10.90 8.21
CA ALA A 17 2.07 -11.94 9.23
C ALA A 17 2.18 -11.36 10.65
N HIS A 18 2.87 -10.24 10.81
CA HIS A 18 2.95 -9.53 12.08
C HIS A 18 1.69 -8.72 12.39
N ARG A 19 1.20 -7.99 11.40
CA ARG A 19 0.09 -7.03 11.60
C ARG A 19 -1.27 -7.67 11.59
N ALA A 20 -1.43 -8.75 10.81
CA ALA A 20 -2.71 -9.44 10.62
C ALA A 20 -2.47 -10.95 10.57
N PRO A 21 -2.07 -11.56 11.71
CA PRO A 21 -1.60 -12.95 11.74
C PRO A 21 -2.66 -13.99 11.42
N HIS A 22 -3.92 -13.64 11.45
CA HIS A 22 -5.03 -14.57 11.22
C HIS A 22 -5.74 -14.35 9.89
N SER A 23 -5.13 -13.60 8.99
CA SER A 23 -5.74 -13.19 7.74
C SER A 23 -4.93 -13.73 6.56
N PRO A 24 -5.42 -14.76 5.87
CA PRO A 24 -4.68 -15.39 4.79
C PRO A 24 -4.66 -14.55 3.52
N ARG A 25 -3.57 -14.66 2.78
CA ARG A 25 -3.49 -14.07 1.45
C ARG A 25 -4.43 -14.83 0.52
N ARG A 26 -5.21 -14.09 -0.24
CA ARG A 26 -6.19 -14.62 -1.18
C ARG A 26 -5.69 -14.66 -2.61
N ALA A 27 -5.12 -13.54 -3.07
CA ALA A 27 -4.73 -13.37 -4.46
C ALA A 27 -3.88 -12.11 -4.61
N SER A 28 -3.44 -11.87 -5.82
CA SER A 28 -2.89 -10.57 -6.21
C SER A 28 -3.76 -9.96 -7.31
N GLY A 29 -3.60 -8.67 -7.54
CA GLY A 29 -4.37 -7.99 -8.56
C GLY A 29 -3.84 -6.60 -8.84
N TRP A 30 -4.61 -5.86 -9.63
CA TRP A 30 -4.26 -4.52 -10.07
C TRP A 30 -5.37 -3.54 -9.72
N LEU A 31 -5.00 -2.45 -9.10
CA LEU A 31 -5.88 -1.32 -8.85
C LEU A 31 -5.73 -0.38 -10.04
N THR A 32 -6.57 -0.57 -11.04
CA THR A 32 -6.53 0.15 -12.30
C THR A 32 -7.14 1.54 -12.14
N GLY A 33 -6.51 2.54 -12.74
CA GLY A 33 -6.98 3.93 -12.64
C GLY A 33 -6.43 4.67 -11.44
N TRP A 34 -5.35 4.16 -10.84
CA TRP A 34 -4.69 4.74 -9.68
C TRP A 34 -3.17 4.70 -9.87
N ARG A 35 -2.45 5.56 -9.19
CA ARG A 35 -0.98 5.50 -9.15
C ARG A 35 -0.49 5.60 -7.72
N LEU A 36 0.61 4.94 -7.46
CA LEU A 36 1.30 5.01 -6.17
C LEU A 36 2.04 6.34 -6.10
N THR A 37 1.90 7.02 -4.98
CA THR A 37 2.57 8.28 -4.73
C THR A 37 2.89 8.44 -3.25
N PHE A 38 3.33 9.62 -2.87
CA PHE A 38 3.73 9.91 -1.49
C PHE A 38 3.14 11.25 -1.06
N GLY A 39 2.82 11.36 0.22
CA GLY A 39 2.23 12.59 0.73
C GLY A 39 2.35 12.66 2.24
N GLY A 40 1.80 13.75 2.83
CA GLY A 40 1.82 13.93 4.26
C GLY A 40 3.23 14.04 4.82
N GLU A 41 4.09 14.84 4.19
CA GLU A 41 5.53 14.91 4.53
C GLU A 41 5.77 15.17 6.01
N ASP A 42 4.93 15.97 6.64
CA ASP A 42 5.06 16.34 8.05
C ASP A 42 4.55 15.28 9.02
N ARG A 43 3.93 14.22 8.51
CA ARG A 43 3.26 13.21 9.33
C ARG A 43 4.02 11.90 9.41
N GLY A 44 4.97 11.66 8.51
CA GLY A 44 5.77 10.45 8.50
C GLY A 44 7.08 10.61 9.26
N TRP A 45 7.60 9.52 9.79
CA TRP A 45 8.87 9.50 10.50
C TRP A 45 10.05 9.91 9.61
N GLU A 46 10.01 9.49 8.36
CA GLU A 46 11.10 9.69 7.40
C GLU A 46 10.65 10.49 6.19
N GLY A 47 9.68 11.38 6.40
CA GLY A 47 9.12 12.17 5.32
C GLY A 47 7.78 11.63 4.84
N PRO A 48 7.43 11.85 3.58
CA PRO A 48 6.11 11.48 3.06
C PRO A 48 5.86 9.97 3.09
N LEU A 49 4.60 9.62 3.25
CA LEU A 49 4.12 8.24 3.35
C LEU A 49 3.54 7.78 2.02
N ALA A 50 3.65 6.47 1.73
CA ALA A 50 3.06 5.91 0.53
C ALA A 50 1.54 5.97 0.57
N THR A 51 0.94 6.36 -0.53
CA THR A 51 -0.51 6.40 -0.73
C THR A 51 -0.81 6.20 -2.21
N VAL A 52 -2.08 6.25 -2.58
CA VAL A 52 -2.50 6.19 -3.97
C VAL A 52 -3.44 7.34 -4.29
N VAL A 53 -3.39 7.80 -5.54
CA VAL A 53 -4.28 8.84 -6.04
C VAL A 53 -4.83 8.40 -7.40
N GLU A 54 -5.97 8.95 -7.79
CA GLU A 54 -6.56 8.61 -9.09
C GLU A 54 -5.66 9.03 -10.24
N ALA A 55 -5.45 8.11 -11.18
CA ALA A 55 -4.65 8.34 -12.39
C ALA A 55 -5.15 7.40 -13.48
N PRO A 56 -6.02 7.87 -14.39
CA PRO A 56 -6.73 6.98 -15.33
C PRO A 56 -5.86 6.10 -16.22
N GLN A 57 -4.59 6.48 -16.44
CA GLN A 57 -3.69 5.75 -17.33
C GLN A 57 -2.75 4.81 -16.60
N GLU A 58 -2.86 4.70 -15.28
CA GLU A 58 -1.91 3.92 -14.48
C GLU A 58 -2.60 2.83 -13.67
N GLN A 59 -1.80 2.00 -13.03
CA GLN A 59 -2.32 0.95 -12.15
C GLN A 59 -1.30 0.63 -11.06
N VAL A 60 -1.82 0.13 -9.94
CA VAL A 60 -1.03 -0.19 -8.76
C VAL A 60 -1.17 -1.68 -8.47
N TYR A 61 -0.05 -2.37 -8.27
CA TYR A 61 -0.06 -3.77 -7.86
C TYR A 61 -0.50 -3.89 -6.42
N VAL A 62 -1.40 -4.84 -6.15
CA VAL A 62 -1.91 -5.08 -4.79
C VAL A 62 -1.92 -6.56 -4.46
N ALA A 63 -1.78 -6.87 -3.17
CA ALA A 63 -2.02 -8.20 -2.62
C ALA A 63 -3.34 -8.16 -1.85
N LEU A 64 -4.18 -9.17 -2.08
CA LEU A 64 -5.50 -9.27 -1.44
C LEU A 64 -5.45 -10.25 -0.29
N TYR A 65 -6.04 -9.84 0.84
CA TYR A 65 -6.11 -10.64 2.06
C TYR A 65 -7.55 -10.74 2.54
N ASP A 66 -7.96 -11.94 2.93
CA ASP A 66 -9.23 -12.13 3.62
C ASP A 66 -9.01 -11.79 5.08
N ILE A 67 -9.61 -10.72 5.55
CA ILE A 67 -9.30 -10.13 6.85
C ILE A 67 -10.33 -10.52 7.90
N THR A 68 -9.86 -11.05 9.05
CA THR A 68 -10.71 -11.29 10.20
C THR A 68 -11.07 -9.96 10.87
N GLU A 69 -12.19 -9.94 11.60
CA GLU A 69 -12.61 -8.73 12.29
C GLU A 69 -11.56 -8.21 13.28
N ALA A 70 -10.91 -9.12 14.01
CA ALA A 70 -9.87 -8.75 14.97
C ALA A 70 -8.65 -8.15 14.26
N ASP A 71 -8.25 -8.72 13.14
CA ASP A 71 -7.12 -8.20 12.36
C ASP A 71 -7.44 -6.88 11.68
N GLU A 72 -8.68 -6.69 11.27
CA GLU A 72 -9.11 -5.40 10.72
C GLU A 72 -8.93 -4.28 11.75
N ALA A 73 -9.34 -4.54 13.00
CA ALA A 73 -9.16 -3.56 14.06
C ALA A 73 -7.69 -3.23 14.31
N ARG A 74 -6.82 -4.23 14.24
CA ARG A 74 -5.37 -4.02 14.37
C ARG A 74 -4.79 -3.20 13.23
N LEU A 75 -5.20 -3.48 12.01
CA LEU A 75 -4.76 -2.72 10.84
C LEU A 75 -5.23 -1.27 10.93
N ASP A 76 -6.50 -1.04 11.30
CA ASP A 76 -7.05 0.30 11.44
C ASP A 76 -6.25 1.11 12.47
N GLU A 77 -5.90 0.48 13.59
CA GLU A 77 -5.07 1.14 14.60
C GLU A 77 -3.68 1.44 14.08
N TRP A 78 -3.06 0.48 13.41
CA TRP A 78 -1.72 0.64 12.85
C TRP A 78 -1.67 1.76 11.82
N GLU A 79 -2.70 1.86 10.97
CA GLU A 79 -2.77 2.88 9.93
C GLU A 79 -3.29 4.24 10.47
N GLY A 80 -3.60 4.31 11.75
CA GLY A 80 -4.02 5.56 12.38
C GLY A 80 -5.36 6.08 11.89
N VAL A 81 -6.31 5.18 11.60
CA VAL A 81 -7.65 5.56 11.15
C VAL A 81 -8.34 6.42 12.21
N GLY A 82 -8.21 6.04 13.48
CA GLY A 82 -8.86 6.76 14.59
C GLY A 82 -8.35 8.17 14.81
N ILE A 83 -7.11 8.47 14.38
CA ILE A 83 -6.52 9.81 14.52
C ILE A 83 -6.48 10.56 13.19
N GLY A 84 -7.13 10.02 12.16
CA GLY A 84 -7.25 10.71 10.88
C GLY A 84 -6.01 10.70 10.00
N LEU A 85 -5.05 9.78 10.22
CA LEU A 85 -3.86 9.69 9.37
C LEU A 85 -4.21 9.05 8.02
N PHE A 86 -4.75 7.85 8.05
CA PHE A 86 -5.28 7.18 6.86
C PHE A 86 -6.78 6.98 7.00
N ARG A 87 -7.48 6.95 5.88
CA ARG A 87 -8.90 6.58 5.84
C ARG A 87 -9.09 5.38 4.93
N LYS A 88 -10.16 4.65 5.16
CA LYS A 88 -10.49 3.46 4.36
C LYS A 88 -11.33 3.87 3.17
N LEU A 89 -11.03 3.30 2.01
CA LEU A 89 -11.75 3.55 0.77
C LEU A 89 -12.05 2.23 0.10
N ARG A 90 -13.29 2.01 -0.33
CA ARG A 90 -13.66 0.82 -1.09
C ARG A 90 -13.30 0.99 -2.54
N VAL A 91 -12.70 -0.04 -3.10
CA VAL A 91 -12.24 -0.04 -4.50
C VAL A 91 -12.53 -1.39 -5.13
N ARG A 92 -12.48 -1.43 -6.46
CA ARG A 92 -12.55 -2.67 -7.23
C ARG A 92 -11.15 -3.01 -7.71
N VAL A 93 -10.74 -4.24 -7.42
CA VAL A 93 -9.41 -4.74 -7.81
C VAL A 93 -9.60 -5.75 -8.93
N HIS A 94 -8.82 -5.63 -9.99
CA HIS A 94 -8.85 -6.56 -11.11
C HIS A 94 -7.91 -7.72 -10.84
N THR A 95 -8.46 -8.94 -10.85
CA THR A 95 -7.69 -10.16 -10.66
C THR A 95 -7.87 -11.08 -11.87
N LEU A 96 -7.14 -12.18 -11.92
CA LEU A 96 -7.30 -13.18 -12.98
C LEU A 96 -8.69 -13.81 -12.97
N ASP A 97 -9.37 -13.81 -11.83
CA ASP A 97 -10.70 -14.39 -11.66
C ASP A 97 -11.83 -13.37 -11.72
N GLY A 98 -11.52 -12.14 -12.13
CA GLY A 98 -12.49 -11.06 -12.21
C GLY A 98 -12.26 -9.97 -11.17
N GLU A 99 -13.25 -9.08 -11.04
CA GLU A 99 -13.15 -7.97 -10.10
C GLU A 99 -13.51 -8.41 -8.68
N VAL A 100 -12.75 -7.90 -7.72
CA VAL A 100 -12.98 -8.13 -6.29
C VAL A 100 -13.14 -6.79 -5.60
N LEU A 101 -14.19 -6.67 -4.79
CA LEU A 101 -14.39 -5.48 -3.97
C LEU A 101 -13.50 -5.59 -2.73
N ALA A 102 -12.70 -4.57 -2.50
CA ALA A 102 -11.75 -4.53 -1.39
C ALA A 102 -11.68 -3.13 -0.81
N TRP A 103 -11.02 -2.99 0.36
CA TRP A 103 -10.70 -1.66 0.84
C TRP A 103 -9.19 -1.42 0.78
N ILE A 104 -8.83 -0.16 0.64
CA ILE A 104 -7.46 0.31 0.76
C ILE A 104 -7.42 1.39 1.84
N TYR A 105 -6.22 1.64 2.35
CA TYR A 105 -5.98 2.80 3.19
C TYR A 105 -5.39 3.90 2.33
N VAL A 106 -5.99 5.08 2.35
CA VAL A 106 -5.47 6.24 1.64
C VAL A 106 -5.12 7.33 2.64
N LEU A 107 -4.03 8.01 2.39
CA LEU A 107 -3.58 9.08 3.26
C LEU A 107 -4.58 10.24 3.18
N ASP A 108 -5.01 10.71 4.33
CA ASP A 108 -5.93 11.84 4.42
C ASP A 108 -5.14 13.15 4.49
N ASP A 109 -4.38 13.41 3.43
CA ASP A 109 -3.48 14.55 3.35
C ASP A 109 -3.11 14.80 1.88
N TYR A 110 -2.34 15.86 1.64
CA TYR A 110 -1.95 16.23 0.29
C TYR A 110 -0.81 15.37 -0.24
N GLU A 111 -0.85 15.11 -1.54
CA GLU A 111 0.26 14.52 -2.27
C GLU A 111 1.42 15.51 -2.30
N GLY A 112 2.64 15.02 -2.15
CA GLY A 112 3.83 15.85 -2.27
C GLY A 112 4.98 15.35 -1.41
N GLY A 113 6.16 15.87 -1.69
CA GLY A 113 7.39 15.49 -1.03
C GLY A 113 8.07 14.30 -1.68
N LEU A 114 9.35 14.14 -1.41
CA LEU A 114 10.13 12.99 -1.90
C LEU A 114 10.39 12.03 -0.76
N PRO A 115 10.12 10.73 -0.95
CA PRO A 115 10.47 9.74 0.08
C PRO A 115 11.99 9.64 0.20
N THR A 116 12.46 9.19 1.38
CA THR A 116 13.87 8.85 1.51
C THR A 116 14.18 7.63 0.64
N ALA A 117 15.44 7.49 0.23
CA ALA A 117 15.88 6.33 -0.53
C ALA A 117 15.61 5.03 0.25
N ARG A 118 15.80 5.05 1.57
CA ARG A 118 15.54 3.89 2.42
C ARG A 118 14.06 3.50 2.41
N TYR A 119 13.16 4.46 2.57
CA TYR A 119 11.73 4.18 2.59
C TYR A 119 11.25 3.68 1.23
N LEU A 120 11.69 4.34 0.15
CA LEU A 120 11.35 3.90 -1.21
C LEU A 120 11.86 2.48 -1.47
N GLY A 121 13.10 2.18 -1.06
CA GLY A 121 13.67 0.83 -1.18
C GLY A 121 12.85 -0.20 -0.41
N MET A 122 12.37 0.15 0.79
CA MET A 122 11.54 -0.73 1.60
C MET A 122 10.21 -1.03 0.88
N ILE A 123 9.58 -0.02 0.28
CA ILE A 123 8.34 -0.22 -0.48
C ILE A 123 8.58 -1.11 -1.71
N ALA A 124 9.68 -0.89 -2.43
CA ALA A 124 10.04 -1.72 -3.58
C ALA A 124 10.34 -3.17 -3.17
N ASP A 125 11.06 -3.35 -2.06
CA ASP A 125 11.35 -4.69 -1.52
C ASP A 125 10.05 -5.41 -1.11
N ALA A 126 9.12 -4.68 -0.53
CA ALA A 126 7.82 -5.25 -0.14
C ALA A 126 7.04 -5.70 -1.38
N ALA A 127 7.05 -4.91 -2.45
CA ALA A 127 6.40 -5.27 -3.71
C ALA A 127 7.01 -6.53 -4.30
N GLU A 128 8.34 -6.62 -4.30
CA GLU A 128 9.05 -7.81 -4.79
C GLU A 128 8.69 -9.04 -3.96
N ALA A 129 8.76 -8.93 -2.64
CA ALA A 129 8.40 -10.03 -1.75
C ALA A 129 6.93 -10.43 -1.90
N GLY A 130 6.07 -9.49 -2.23
CA GLY A 130 4.64 -9.72 -2.45
C GLY A 130 4.31 -10.28 -3.83
N GLY A 131 5.29 -10.51 -4.68
CA GLY A 131 5.12 -11.16 -5.97
C GLY A 131 4.84 -10.23 -7.14
N ALA A 132 5.10 -8.93 -7.00
CA ALA A 132 4.91 -7.99 -8.09
C ALA A 132 5.83 -8.32 -9.27
N PRO A 133 5.41 -8.04 -10.51
CA PRO A 133 6.27 -8.21 -11.66
C PRO A 133 7.55 -7.38 -11.54
N SER A 134 8.65 -7.89 -12.11
CA SER A 134 9.96 -7.25 -11.97
C SER A 134 10.00 -5.83 -12.55
N ASP A 135 9.30 -5.58 -13.63
CA ASP A 135 9.23 -4.24 -14.24
C ASP A 135 8.49 -3.24 -13.35
N TYR A 136 7.46 -3.69 -12.62
CA TYR A 136 6.77 -2.86 -11.64
C TYR A 136 7.72 -2.49 -10.49
N VAL A 137 8.41 -3.49 -9.92
CA VAL A 137 9.38 -3.28 -8.84
C VAL A 137 10.48 -2.32 -9.30
N GLU A 138 11.00 -2.53 -10.51
CA GLU A 138 12.05 -1.68 -11.04
C GLU A 138 11.57 -0.24 -11.23
N SER A 139 10.33 -0.05 -11.69
CA SER A 139 9.76 1.29 -11.82
C SER A 139 9.65 2.01 -10.48
N LEU A 140 9.37 1.27 -9.40
CA LEU A 140 9.37 1.84 -8.06
C LEU A 140 10.78 2.28 -7.65
N ARG A 141 11.80 1.44 -7.90
CA ARG A 141 13.18 1.74 -7.52
C ARG A 141 13.73 2.96 -8.24
N ARG A 142 13.18 3.28 -9.41
CA ARG A 142 13.61 4.44 -10.20
C ARG A 142 12.90 5.74 -9.84
N ARG A 143 11.97 5.70 -8.92
CA ARG A 143 11.24 6.90 -8.51
C ARG A 143 12.17 7.91 -7.86
N PRO A 144 11.89 9.22 -8.02
CA PRO A 144 12.67 10.24 -7.33
C PRO A 144 12.62 10.04 -5.82
N CYS A 145 13.75 10.22 -5.17
CA CYS A 145 13.87 10.11 -3.73
C CYS A 145 14.96 11.04 -3.23
N ARG A 146 15.00 11.26 -1.91
CA ARG A 146 16.03 12.07 -1.28
C ARG A 146 16.98 11.18 -0.49
N SER A 147 18.16 11.73 -0.17
CA SER A 147 19.16 11.02 0.62
C SER A 147 18.64 10.70 2.02
N ASN A 148 19.09 9.57 2.58
CA ASN A 148 18.78 9.18 3.95
C ASN A 148 19.48 10.05 4.98
N ASP A 149 20.52 10.78 4.59
CA ASP A 149 21.43 11.49 5.50
C ASP A 149 21.03 12.95 5.75
N VAL A 150 19.82 13.28 5.54
CA VAL A 150 19.38 14.68 5.69
C VAL A 150 18.55 14.89 6.93
#